data_bdbb31667950d362dfcb268c2af2c144
#
_entry.id   bdbb31667950d362dfcb268c2af2c144
#
_cell.length_a   1.000
_cell.length_b   1.000
_cell.length_c   1.000
_cell.angle_alpha   90.00
_cell.angle_beta   90.00
_cell.angle_gamma   90.00
#
_symmetry.space_group_name_H-M   'P 1'
#
loop_
_entity.id
_entity.type
_entity.pdbx_description
1 polymer ?
#
loop_
_entity_poly.entity_id
_entity_poly.type
_entity_poly.pdbx_seq_one_letter_code
_entity_poly.pdbx_strand_id
1 'polypeptide(L)'
;MDNDVTLSRRSFVQAVGAVGLAAASTPSVFAEQLEQVSDIAARRELFVENTLISRLSGGARLQLHQPTPREVSFICDKPWEGASCAYMKVFQDGDLYRMYYRGSDVVYTKEGYSSPHPEVACYAESRDGIHWTKPELGLFEYQGSKENNIIWMGSGSHNFAPFLDANPDCPKEERFKALAGDFRKGLQAFVSADGVRFTPVGQKPVIAKGAFDSLNLAFWDTIAGTYREYHRDFRQGRDIRAGTSKDFVHWTDPEFLSYEAHRHGGESDAAPPVRDADPANQLSGRVSQLYTNQIIPYYRAPHIYLGFPTRYIDRGWTYSATQLPRHEYRQLRGAKSRREGTAVTDGMLMASRNGTHFHVWPESFIRPGLRKRQSWFYGDTYQNHGLVETKSAIEDAPPELSVYVSENSHQDHPGQFRRYTLRIDGFVSLTAPLAGGELDTTTLKFQGNRLSLNMSTSAAGSVRVEIQDEKGTAIPGYTLRDAHELYGDSLSLAAAWKDRVTNLGELAGKPIRLRFVVRDADIFSYQFEQG
;
A
#
# COMPACT_ATOMS: atom_id res chain seq x y z
N MET A 1 26.92 9.09 -62.23
CA MET A 1 28.22 9.68 -61.84
C MET A 1 28.34 9.43 -60.36
N ASP A 2 28.85 8.34 -60.14
CA ASP A 2 29.68 7.72 -59.15
C ASP A 2 30.48 8.66 -58.28
N ASN A 3 30.50 8.41 -57.00
CA ASN A 3 31.75 8.26 -56.25
C ASN A 3 31.45 7.68 -54.85
N ASP A 4 31.67 6.38 -54.78
CA ASP A 4 32.02 5.63 -53.60
C ASP A 4 33.30 6.16 -52.96
N VAL A 5 33.32 6.29 -51.62
CA VAL A 5 34.58 6.23 -50.85
C VAL A 5 34.36 5.38 -49.61
N THR A 6 34.70 4.11 -49.76
CA THR A 6 35.06 3.19 -48.69
C THR A 6 36.37 3.62 -48.03
N LEU A 7 36.41 3.75 -46.72
CA LEU A 7 37.67 3.78 -45.97
C LEU A 7 37.74 2.66 -44.93
N SER A 8 38.77 1.87 -45.15
CA SER A 8 39.21 0.64 -44.53
C SER A 8 39.77 0.87 -43.11
N ARG A 9 39.58 -0.15 -42.28
CA ARG A 9 40.33 -0.35 -41.03
C ARG A 9 41.81 -0.52 -41.31
N ARG A 10 42.71 0.22 -40.61
CA ARG A 10 43.93 -0.24 -39.97
C ARG A 10 44.89 0.91 -39.59
N SER A 11 45.46 0.75 -38.37
CA SER A 11 46.76 1.28 -37.93
C SER A 11 46.82 2.71 -37.39
N PHE A 12 46.88 2.82 -36.08
CA PHE A 12 47.94 3.62 -35.45
C PHE A 12 48.33 2.97 -34.09
N VAL A 13 49.52 2.43 -34.07
CA VAL A 13 50.25 1.98 -32.88
C VAL A 13 51.45 2.92 -32.72
N GLN A 14 51.75 3.27 -31.48
CA GLN A 14 52.99 3.84 -30.93
C GLN A 14 53.19 5.36 -30.91
N ALA A 15 53.09 5.91 -29.68
CA ALA A 15 54.22 6.70 -29.13
C ALA A 15 54.19 6.62 -27.60
N VAL A 16 55.22 6.00 -27.06
CA VAL A 16 55.53 5.90 -25.63
C VAL A 16 56.09 7.24 -25.16
N GLY A 17 55.54 7.80 -24.08
CA GLY A 17 56.13 8.90 -23.35
C GLY A 17 55.91 8.70 -21.85
N ALA A 18 56.90 8.11 -21.18
CA ALA A 18 56.91 7.96 -19.73
C ALA A 18 57.17 9.30 -19.06
N VAL A 19 56.21 9.82 -18.30
CA VAL A 19 56.45 10.81 -17.24
C VAL A 19 55.91 10.23 -15.96
N GLY A 20 56.82 9.82 -15.09
CA GLY A 20 56.51 9.37 -13.73
C GLY A 20 56.04 10.54 -12.89
N LEU A 21 54.77 10.51 -12.48
CA LEU A 21 54.25 11.29 -11.36
C LEU A 21 54.01 10.31 -10.22
N ALA A 22 54.80 10.46 -9.15
CA ALA A 22 54.56 9.81 -7.87
C ALA A 22 53.23 10.31 -7.34
N ALA A 23 52.18 9.48 -7.44
CA ALA A 23 50.96 9.70 -6.74
C ALA A 23 51.17 9.37 -5.25
N ALA A 24 51.27 10.40 -4.42
CA ALA A 24 51.15 10.27 -3.00
C ALA A 24 49.72 9.75 -2.71
N SER A 25 49.64 8.51 -2.29
CA SER A 25 48.38 7.92 -1.76
C SER A 25 48.05 8.63 -0.46
N THR A 26 47.17 9.63 -0.53
CA THR A 26 46.42 10.08 0.66
C THR A 26 45.54 8.93 1.12
N PRO A 27 45.63 8.50 2.38
CA PRO A 27 44.70 7.56 2.90
C PRO A 27 43.31 8.22 2.84
N SER A 28 42.40 7.64 2.09
CA SER A 28 40.98 7.98 2.18
C SER A 28 40.54 7.66 3.61
N VAL A 29 40.41 8.70 4.42
CA VAL A 29 39.68 8.62 5.68
C VAL A 29 38.25 8.34 5.28
N PHE A 30 37.86 7.07 5.23
CA PHE A 30 36.47 6.68 5.35
C PHE A 30 36.06 7.19 6.74
N ALA A 31 35.36 8.31 6.77
CA ALA A 31 34.61 8.68 7.95
C ALA A 31 33.69 7.49 8.23
N GLU A 32 33.95 6.75 9.31
CA GLU A 32 32.99 5.83 9.91
C GLU A 32 31.74 6.67 10.19
N GLN A 33 30.78 6.63 9.30
CA GLN A 33 29.42 7.08 9.63
C GLN A 33 29.01 6.13 10.75
N LEU A 34 28.98 6.65 11.98
CA LEU A 34 28.38 5.96 13.11
C LEU A 34 26.96 5.58 12.69
N GLU A 35 26.74 4.30 12.41
CA GLU A 35 25.45 3.78 11.97
C GLU A 35 24.44 4.09 13.08
N GLN A 36 23.44 4.89 12.77
CA GLN A 36 22.46 5.33 13.77
C GLN A 36 21.73 4.10 14.32
N VAL A 37 21.80 3.91 15.64
CA VAL A 37 21.12 2.81 16.32
C VAL A 37 19.61 3.05 16.30
N SER A 38 18.87 2.12 15.70
CA SER A 38 17.41 2.19 15.64
C SER A 38 16.79 1.58 16.89
N ASP A 39 16.06 2.35 17.68
CA ASP A 39 15.27 1.82 18.80
C ASP A 39 13.92 1.33 18.27
N ILE A 40 13.77 0.01 18.22
CA ILE A 40 12.52 -0.64 17.80
C ILE A 40 11.62 -1.01 18.99
N ALA A 41 12.06 -0.81 20.23
CA ALA A 41 11.33 -1.18 21.44
C ALA A 41 10.77 -2.62 21.37
N ALA A 42 9.47 -2.81 21.61
CA ALA A 42 8.75 -4.09 21.44
C ALA A 42 7.87 -4.09 20.17
N ARG A 43 8.20 -3.25 19.18
CA ARG A 43 7.40 -3.11 17.96
C ARG A 43 7.62 -4.29 17.02
N ARG A 44 6.58 -4.59 16.24
CA ARG A 44 6.67 -5.51 15.12
C ARG A 44 7.29 -4.81 13.93
N GLU A 45 8.27 -5.44 13.30
CA GLU A 45 8.93 -4.92 12.10
C GLU A 45 8.61 -5.79 10.88
N LEU A 46 8.28 -5.13 9.77
CA LEU A 46 7.96 -5.73 8.48
C LEU A 46 9.07 -5.44 7.46
N PHE A 47 9.17 -6.24 6.41
CA PHE A 47 10.14 -6.07 5.33
C PHE A 47 9.61 -5.21 4.16
N VAL A 48 8.66 -4.32 4.42
CA VAL A 48 8.01 -3.50 3.39
C VAL A 48 8.86 -2.34 2.86
N GLU A 49 10.01 -2.07 3.53
CA GLU A 49 11.01 -1.06 3.17
C GLU A 49 12.39 -1.46 3.72
N ASN A 50 13.45 -0.67 3.48
CA ASN A 50 14.84 -1.09 3.70
C ASN A 50 15.52 -0.51 4.95
N THR A 51 14.85 0.32 5.75
CA THR A 51 15.49 1.09 6.85
C THR A 51 16.29 0.23 7.83
N LEU A 52 15.79 -0.97 8.14
CA LEU A 52 16.44 -1.87 9.08
C LEU A 52 17.31 -2.94 8.40
N ILE A 53 17.58 -2.83 7.12
CA ILE A 53 18.39 -3.79 6.36
C ILE A 53 19.75 -3.19 6.08
N SER A 54 20.81 -3.84 6.59
CA SER A 54 22.20 -3.47 6.31
C SER A 54 22.73 -4.22 5.08
N ARG A 55 22.39 -5.50 4.94
CA ARG A 55 22.93 -6.34 3.87
C ARG A 55 21.98 -7.48 3.53
N LEU A 56 21.87 -7.76 2.23
CA LEU A 56 21.33 -9.00 1.68
C LEU A 56 22.46 -9.75 0.97
N SER A 57 22.53 -11.07 1.10
CA SER A 57 23.57 -11.88 0.47
C SER A 57 23.09 -13.30 0.14
N GLY A 58 23.86 -14.01 -0.69
CA GLY A 58 23.45 -15.29 -1.24
C GLY A 58 22.22 -15.12 -2.14
N GLY A 59 21.21 -15.94 -1.97
CA GLY A 59 19.95 -15.85 -2.71
C GLY A 59 18.85 -15.06 -2.00
N ALA A 60 19.18 -14.35 -0.90
CA ALA A 60 18.20 -13.58 -0.15
C ALA A 60 17.74 -12.34 -0.92
N ARG A 61 16.44 -12.08 -0.88
CA ARG A 61 15.82 -10.89 -1.47
C ARG A 61 14.53 -10.57 -0.74
N LEU A 62 14.05 -9.35 -0.91
CA LEU A 62 12.68 -9.00 -0.55
C LEU A 62 11.72 -9.40 -1.68
N GLN A 63 10.60 -10.01 -1.32
CA GLN A 63 9.60 -10.52 -2.26
C GLN A 63 8.23 -9.92 -1.96
N LEU A 64 7.70 -9.14 -2.91
CA LEU A 64 6.32 -8.67 -2.86
C LEU A 64 5.35 -9.84 -3.10
N HIS A 65 4.35 -10.00 -2.23
CA HIS A 65 3.30 -11.00 -2.36
C HIS A 65 2.01 -10.37 -2.89
N GLN A 66 1.34 -11.08 -3.79
CA GLN A 66 0.08 -10.63 -4.34
C GLN A 66 -1.10 -11.23 -3.55
N PRO A 67 -2.12 -10.43 -3.21
CA PRO A 67 -3.33 -10.97 -2.60
C PRO A 67 -4.03 -11.98 -3.51
N THR A 68 -4.61 -13.00 -2.90
CA THR A 68 -5.37 -14.03 -3.60
C THR A 68 -6.83 -13.61 -3.75
N PRO A 69 -7.41 -13.57 -4.98
CA PRO A 69 -8.81 -13.26 -5.18
C PRO A 69 -9.73 -14.32 -4.56
N ARG A 70 -10.77 -13.85 -3.89
CA ARG A 70 -11.83 -14.67 -3.28
C ARG A 70 -13.19 -14.37 -3.95
N GLU A 71 -14.26 -14.51 -3.23
CA GLU A 71 -15.62 -14.23 -3.68
C GLU A 71 -15.88 -12.73 -3.96
N VAL A 72 -16.91 -12.45 -4.74
CA VAL A 72 -17.52 -11.12 -4.80
C VAL A 72 -18.33 -10.94 -3.51
N SER A 73 -17.85 -10.08 -2.61
CA SER A 73 -18.47 -9.83 -1.32
C SER A 73 -19.60 -8.82 -1.38
N PHE A 74 -19.60 -7.93 -2.38
CA PHE A 74 -20.54 -6.82 -2.44
C PHE A 74 -20.88 -6.45 -3.89
N ILE A 75 -22.18 -6.25 -4.17
CA ILE A 75 -22.70 -5.85 -5.47
C ILE A 75 -23.51 -4.55 -5.30
N CYS A 76 -23.27 -3.57 -6.16
CA CYS A 76 -23.94 -2.27 -6.16
C CYS A 76 -25.23 -2.32 -6.99
N ASP A 77 -26.26 -2.97 -6.45
CA ASP A 77 -27.49 -3.35 -7.17
C ASP A 77 -28.76 -2.57 -6.77
N LYS A 78 -28.61 -1.54 -5.92
CA LYS A 78 -29.76 -0.71 -5.50
C LYS A 78 -29.99 0.45 -6.47
N PRO A 79 -31.23 1.03 -6.52
CA PRO A 79 -31.57 2.13 -7.45
C PRO A 79 -30.69 3.38 -7.34
N TRP A 80 -30.04 3.60 -6.18
CA TRP A 80 -29.12 4.71 -5.92
C TRP A 80 -27.65 4.32 -6.10
N GLU A 81 -27.38 3.11 -6.55
CA GLU A 81 -26.08 2.54 -6.85
C GLU A 81 -25.93 2.37 -8.36
N GLY A 82 -24.93 1.62 -8.83
CA GLY A 82 -24.75 1.32 -10.24
C GLY A 82 -23.29 1.03 -10.60
N ALA A 83 -22.97 1.23 -11.86
CA ALA A 83 -21.69 0.86 -12.45
C ALA A 83 -20.53 1.75 -12.01
N SER A 84 -20.75 2.93 -11.46
CA SER A 84 -19.68 3.84 -11.02
C SER A 84 -19.54 3.94 -9.50
N CYS A 85 -20.14 3.03 -8.74
CA CYS A 85 -19.87 2.90 -7.30
C CYS A 85 -18.37 2.75 -7.05
N ALA A 86 -17.86 3.49 -6.07
CA ALA A 86 -16.44 3.56 -5.81
C ALA A 86 -16.13 4.08 -4.40
N TYR A 87 -14.83 4.29 -4.13
CA TYR A 87 -14.33 4.93 -2.92
C TYR A 87 -14.80 4.24 -1.64
N MET A 88 -14.85 2.90 -1.71
CA MET A 88 -15.17 2.09 -0.54
C MET A 88 -14.11 2.28 0.54
N LYS A 89 -14.59 2.37 1.77
CA LYS A 89 -13.78 2.38 2.98
C LYS A 89 -14.33 1.35 3.96
N VAL A 90 -13.47 0.47 4.47
CA VAL A 90 -13.84 -0.58 5.42
C VAL A 90 -12.96 -0.48 6.66
N PHE A 91 -13.56 -0.62 7.82
CA PHE A 91 -12.86 -0.81 9.09
C PHE A 91 -13.74 -1.58 10.09
N GLN A 92 -13.11 -2.11 11.12
CA GLN A 92 -13.79 -2.80 12.20
C GLN A 92 -14.04 -1.87 13.38
N ASP A 93 -15.24 -1.94 13.97
CA ASP A 93 -15.68 -1.22 15.16
C ASP A 93 -16.27 -2.24 16.15
N GLY A 94 -15.44 -2.77 17.04
CA GLY A 94 -15.78 -3.92 17.89
C GLY A 94 -16.10 -5.15 17.04
N ASP A 95 -17.30 -5.73 17.23
CA ASP A 95 -17.77 -6.91 16.49
C ASP A 95 -18.41 -6.57 15.14
N LEU A 96 -18.40 -5.30 14.75
CA LEU A 96 -19.04 -4.83 13.53
C LEU A 96 -18.00 -4.35 12.52
N TYR A 97 -18.06 -4.87 11.30
CA TYR A 97 -17.35 -4.32 10.16
C TYR A 97 -18.25 -3.30 9.49
N ARG A 98 -17.73 -2.10 9.27
CA ARG A 98 -18.43 -0.98 8.66
C ARG A 98 -17.85 -0.69 7.27
N MET A 99 -18.73 -0.52 6.30
CA MET A 99 -18.39 -0.16 4.93
C MET A 99 -19.07 1.14 4.55
N TYR A 100 -18.30 2.05 3.99
CA TYR A 100 -18.79 3.30 3.42
C TYR A 100 -18.36 3.36 1.96
N TYR A 101 -19.25 3.81 1.08
CA TYR A 101 -18.96 3.84 -0.35
C TYR A 101 -19.83 4.88 -1.06
N ARG A 102 -19.39 5.30 -2.24
CA ARG A 102 -20.19 6.14 -3.12
C ARG A 102 -21.18 5.28 -3.89
N GLY A 103 -22.47 5.60 -3.79
CA GLY A 103 -23.51 5.12 -4.69
C GLY A 103 -23.59 6.05 -5.89
N SER A 104 -23.32 5.53 -7.08
CA SER A 104 -23.40 6.29 -8.33
C SER A 104 -23.48 5.38 -9.55
N ASP A 105 -24.03 5.90 -10.63
CA ASP A 105 -24.13 5.18 -11.90
C ASP A 105 -23.64 6.05 -13.06
N VAL A 106 -23.25 5.40 -14.15
CA VAL A 106 -22.82 6.03 -15.39
C VAL A 106 -23.29 5.22 -16.59
N VAL A 107 -23.88 5.91 -17.54
CA VAL A 107 -24.32 5.35 -18.83
C VAL A 107 -23.53 6.01 -19.96
N TYR A 108 -22.86 5.19 -20.77
CA TYR A 108 -22.12 5.65 -21.94
C TYR A 108 -22.98 5.55 -23.20
N THR A 109 -22.94 6.62 -23.98
CA THR A 109 -23.58 6.72 -25.32
C THR A 109 -22.55 7.20 -26.33
N LYS A 110 -22.92 7.27 -27.62
CA LYS A 110 -22.04 7.84 -28.65
C LYS A 110 -21.76 9.32 -28.46
N GLU A 111 -22.66 10.03 -27.80
CA GLU A 111 -22.56 11.48 -27.49
C GLU A 111 -21.70 11.74 -26.24
N GLY A 112 -21.45 10.71 -25.43
CA GLY A 112 -20.66 10.82 -24.22
C GLY A 112 -21.16 9.93 -23.09
N TYR A 113 -21.17 10.45 -21.87
CA TYR A 113 -21.72 9.75 -20.71
C TYR A 113 -22.64 10.67 -19.90
N SER A 114 -23.57 10.07 -19.18
CA SER A 114 -24.47 10.73 -18.24
C SER A 114 -24.58 9.92 -16.94
N SER A 115 -24.91 10.61 -15.86
CA SER A 115 -25.27 9.96 -14.58
C SER A 115 -26.79 9.97 -14.45
N PRO A 116 -27.45 8.81 -14.38
CA PRO A 116 -28.91 8.74 -14.31
C PRO A 116 -29.50 9.26 -13.01
N HIS A 117 -28.68 9.37 -11.98
CA HIS A 117 -29.08 9.93 -10.68
C HIS A 117 -27.91 10.67 -10.00
N PRO A 118 -28.18 11.52 -8.98
CA PRO A 118 -27.14 12.15 -8.18
C PRO A 118 -26.32 11.12 -7.41
N GLU A 119 -25.04 11.46 -7.17
CA GLU A 119 -24.17 10.68 -6.30
C GLU A 119 -24.63 10.76 -4.85
N VAL A 120 -24.54 9.66 -4.12
CA VAL A 120 -24.86 9.56 -2.71
C VAL A 120 -23.75 8.83 -1.95
N ALA A 121 -23.57 9.10 -0.66
CA ALA A 121 -22.74 8.29 0.20
C ALA A 121 -23.61 7.24 0.92
N CYS A 122 -23.18 5.99 0.85
CA CYS A 122 -23.89 4.83 1.36
C CYS A 122 -23.13 4.13 2.47
N TYR A 123 -23.87 3.33 3.25
CA TYR A 123 -23.37 2.51 4.35
C TYR A 123 -23.78 1.05 4.17
N ALA A 124 -22.89 0.15 4.54
CA ALA A 124 -23.19 -1.26 4.72
C ALA A 124 -22.45 -1.80 5.95
N GLU A 125 -22.91 -2.92 6.48
CA GLU A 125 -22.31 -3.54 7.65
C GLU A 125 -22.22 -5.06 7.52
N SER A 126 -21.30 -5.65 8.30
CA SER A 126 -21.06 -7.10 8.33
C SER A 126 -20.65 -7.54 9.74
N ARG A 127 -20.90 -8.81 10.07
CA ARG A 127 -20.40 -9.46 11.30
C ARG A 127 -19.12 -10.28 11.07
N ASP A 128 -18.75 -10.52 9.83
CA ASP A 128 -17.60 -11.37 9.46
C ASP A 128 -16.65 -10.72 8.43
N GLY A 129 -16.99 -9.53 7.92
CA GLY A 129 -16.23 -8.86 6.85
C GLY A 129 -16.36 -9.54 5.48
N ILE A 130 -17.21 -10.56 5.35
CA ILE A 130 -17.41 -11.34 4.11
C ILE A 130 -18.81 -11.12 3.55
N HIS A 131 -19.82 -11.26 4.38
CA HIS A 131 -21.22 -11.11 4.03
C HIS A 131 -21.74 -9.75 4.52
N TRP A 132 -22.17 -8.91 3.59
CA TRP A 132 -22.54 -7.53 3.85
C TRP A 132 -24.05 -7.32 3.73
N THR A 133 -24.60 -6.51 4.62
CA THR A 133 -25.97 -6.05 4.58
C THR A 133 -26.05 -4.55 4.36
N LYS A 134 -27.10 -4.09 3.67
CA LYS A 134 -27.43 -2.70 3.42
C LYS A 134 -28.65 -2.35 4.28
N PRO A 135 -28.48 -1.80 5.50
CA PRO A 135 -29.59 -1.52 6.40
C PRO A 135 -30.47 -0.37 5.89
N GLU A 136 -31.75 -0.44 6.19
CA GLU A 136 -32.68 0.67 5.96
C GLU A 136 -32.53 1.70 7.08
N LEU A 137 -31.87 2.82 6.78
CA LEU A 137 -31.49 3.82 7.78
C LEU A 137 -32.55 4.89 8.01
N GLY A 138 -33.44 5.12 7.04
CA GLY A 138 -34.50 6.11 7.15
C GLY A 138 -34.04 7.59 7.14
N LEU A 139 -32.80 7.86 6.79
CA LEU A 139 -32.20 9.20 6.93
C LEU A 139 -32.53 10.13 5.77
N PHE A 140 -32.45 9.65 4.55
CA PHE A 140 -32.65 10.44 3.34
C PHE A 140 -33.77 9.84 2.49
N GLU A 141 -34.54 10.71 1.87
CA GLU A 141 -35.53 10.30 0.88
C GLU A 141 -34.87 10.17 -0.49
N TYR A 142 -35.11 9.05 -1.16
CA TYR A 142 -34.69 8.79 -2.53
C TYR A 142 -35.88 8.24 -3.31
N GLN A 143 -36.31 8.95 -4.37
CA GLN A 143 -37.45 8.59 -5.22
C GLN A 143 -38.73 8.26 -4.45
N GLY A 144 -39.04 9.02 -3.39
CA GLY A 144 -40.26 8.88 -2.60
C GLY A 144 -40.18 7.82 -1.49
N SER A 145 -39.04 7.16 -1.27
CA SER A 145 -38.84 6.20 -0.19
C SER A 145 -37.62 6.54 0.68
N LYS A 146 -37.71 6.22 1.95
CA LYS A 146 -36.61 6.25 2.92
C LYS A 146 -36.03 4.87 3.22
N GLU A 147 -36.51 3.82 2.57
CA GLU A 147 -36.01 2.45 2.70
C GLU A 147 -34.67 2.29 1.95
N ASN A 148 -33.64 2.95 2.45
CA ASN A 148 -32.32 2.97 1.85
C ASN A 148 -31.21 3.09 2.89
N ASN A 149 -29.97 2.82 2.46
CA ASN A 149 -28.77 2.89 3.27
C ASN A 149 -27.93 4.17 3.01
N ILE A 150 -28.56 5.24 2.56
CA ILE A 150 -27.89 6.51 2.26
C ILE A 150 -27.61 7.24 3.57
N ILE A 151 -26.36 7.68 3.75
CA ILE A 151 -25.88 8.43 4.92
C ILE A 151 -25.58 9.90 4.61
N TRP A 152 -25.41 10.25 3.33
CA TRP A 152 -25.16 11.62 2.91
C TRP A 152 -25.60 11.86 1.47
N MET A 153 -26.16 13.05 1.22
CA MET A 153 -26.52 13.55 -0.10
C MET A 153 -26.02 15.00 -0.28
N GLY A 154 -25.61 15.34 -1.49
CA GLY A 154 -25.17 16.69 -1.83
C GLY A 154 -23.64 16.86 -1.82
N SER A 155 -23.15 18.04 -1.45
CA SER A 155 -21.70 18.33 -1.46
C SER A 155 -20.95 17.34 -0.57
N GLY A 156 -19.91 16.70 -1.10
CA GLY A 156 -19.11 15.68 -0.40
C GLY A 156 -19.58 14.24 -0.59
N SER A 157 -20.76 13.96 -1.17
CA SER A 157 -21.20 12.57 -1.41
C SER A 157 -20.28 11.80 -2.36
N HIS A 158 -19.54 12.52 -3.22
CA HIS A 158 -18.59 11.91 -4.15
C HIS A 158 -17.49 11.09 -3.45
N ASN A 159 -16.99 11.55 -2.30
CA ASN A 159 -15.80 11.01 -1.66
C ASN A 159 -15.88 11.03 -0.12
N PHE A 160 -17.05 10.79 0.41
CA PHE A 160 -17.31 10.77 1.85
C PHE A 160 -16.49 9.66 2.52
N ALA A 161 -15.51 10.05 3.38
CA ALA A 161 -14.50 9.12 3.90
C ALA A 161 -14.49 9.03 5.44
N PRO A 162 -15.46 8.35 6.07
CA PRO A 162 -15.51 8.18 7.52
C PRO A 162 -14.36 7.33 8.07
N PHE A 163 -13.97 7.61 9.30
CA PHE A 163 -13.07 6.78 10.10
C PHE A 163 -13.49 6.79 11.58
N LEU A 164 -13.08 5.75 12.30
CA LEU A 164 -13.19 5.69 13.75
C LEU A 164 -12.00 6.43 14.35
N ASP A 165 -12.27 7.45 15.15
CA ASP A 165 -11.25 8.29 15.76
C ASP A 165 -10.57 7.56 16.93
N ALA A 166 -9.27 7.38 16.82
CA ALA A 166 -8.42 6.77 17.84
C ALA A 166 -7.77 7.81 18.79
N ASN A 167 -8.13 9.10 18.67
CA ASN A 167 -7.67 10.13 19.61
C ASN A 167 -8.25 9.83 21.00
N PRO A 168 -7.40 9.65 22.04
CA PRO A 168 -7.87 9.35 23.39
C PRO A 168 -8.75 10.45 23.99
N ASP A 169 -8.60 11.69 23.52
CA ASP A 169 -9.35 12.85 23.98
C ASP A 169 -10.61 13.13 23.10
N CYS A 170 -10.94 12.24 22.17
CA CYS A 170 -12.08 12.42 21.28
C CYS A 170 -13.40 12.34 22.07
N PRO A 171 -14.31 13.34 21.95
CA PRO A 171 -15.64 13.26 22.53
C PRO A 171 -16.43 12.07 21.97
N LYS A 172 -17.22 11.41 22.81
CA LYS A 172 -18.05 10.25 22.38
C LYS A 172 -19.04 10.61 21.28
N GLU A 173 -19.50 11.83 21.27
CA GLU A 173 -20.42 12.40 20.28
C GLU A 173 -19.75 12.57 18.90
N GLU A 174 -18.41 12.54 18.84
CA GLU A 174 -17.59 12.76 17.66
C GLU A 174 -16.70 11.54 17.31
N ARG A 175 -16.97 10.37 17.90
CA ARG A 175 -16.10 9.19 17.76
C ARG A 175 -15.88 8.73 16.32
N PHE A 176 -16.75 9.14 15.39
CA PHE A 176 -16.53 9.00 13.96
C PHE A 176 -16.34 10.38 13.36
N LYS A 177 -15.33 10.49 12.50
CA LYS A 177 -15.02 11.69 11.75
C LYS A 177 -14.93 11.38 10.27
N ALA A 178 -15.16 12.40 9.43
CA ALA A 178 -14.99 12.26 7.98
C ALA A 178 -14.46 13.54 7.36
N LEU A 179 -13.67 13.40 6.30
CA LEU A 179 -13.41 14.46 5.33
C LEU A 179 -14.18 14.16 4.06
N ALA A 180 -14.84 15.18 3.51
CA ALA A 180 -15.53 15.07 2.23
C ALA A 180 -15.64 16.46 1.58
N GLY A 181 -15.68 16.49 0.26
CA GLY A 181 -15.77 17.76 -0.43
C GLY A 181 -15.79 17.62 -1.94
N ASP A 182 -15.57 18.71 -2.61
CA ASP A 182 -15.48 18.73 -4.04
C ASP A 182 -14.29 19.58 -4.54
N PHE A 183 -13.89 19.33 -5.77
CA PHE A 183 -12.77 19.96 -6.44
C PHE A 183 -12.76 21.50 -6.34
N ARG A 184 -13.93 22.15 -6.25
CA ARG A 184 -14.05 23.60 -6.28
C ARG A 184 -14.19 24.24 -4.92
N LYS A 185 -14.66 23.47 -3.94
CA LYS A 185 -15.04 24.00 -2.62
C LYS A 185 -14.09 23.60 -1.50
N GLY A 186 -13.22 22.61 -1.71
CA GLY A 186 -12.35 22.07 -0.69
C GLY A 186 -13.00 20.97 0.15
N LEU A 187 -12.31 20.52 1.18
CA LEU A 187 -12.77 19.48 2.10
C LEU A 187 -13.41 20.08 3.34
N GLN A 188 -14.58 19.63 3.69
CA GLN A 188 -15.29 19.90 4.92
C GLN A 188 -15.09 18.74 5.91
N ALA A 189 -15.02 19.06 7.19
CA ALA A 189 -15.00 18.08 8.27
C ALA A 189 -16.42 17.73 8.70
N PHE A 190 -16.62 16.47 9.08
CA PHE A 190 -17.87 15.93 9.59
C PHE A 190 -17.61 15.10 10.84
N VAL A 191 -18.57 15.06 11.74
CA VAL A 191 -18.55 14.26 12.97
C VAL A 191 -19.82 13.45 13.15
N SER A 192 -19.73 12.34 13.86
CA SER A 192 -20.86 11.47 14.19
C SER A 192 -20.60 10.66 15.47
N ALA A 193 -21.63 10.44 16.27
CA ALA A 193 -21.56 9.53 17.43
C ALA A 193 -21.72 8.05 17.05
N ASP A 194 -22.50 7.76 16.00
CA ASP A 194 -22.90 6.41 15.62
C ASP A 194 -22.29 5.89 14.32
N GLY A 195 -21.59 6.78 13.56
CA GLY A 195 -21.00 6.45 12.27
C GLY A 195 -22.01 6.41 11.12
N VAL A 196 -23.22 6.86 11.33
CA VAL A 196 -24.32 6.85 10.34
C VAL A 196 -24.92 8.25 10.17
N ARG A 197 -25.17 8.95 11.28
CA ARG A 197 -25.69 10.33 11.31
C ARG A 197 -24.54 11.30 11.43
N PHE A 198 -24.15 11.90 10.30
CA PHE A 198 -23.05 12.86 10.26
C PHE A 198 -23.57 14.30 10.24
N THR A 199 -22.86 15.17 10.94
CA THR A 199 -23.07 16.62 10.93
C THR A 199 -21.79 17.32 10.51
N PRO A 200 -21.86 18.37 9.65
CA PRO A 200 -20.69 19.13 9.27
C PRO A 200 -20.15 19.97 10.43
N VAL A 201 -18.83 20.08 10.52
CA VAL A 201 -18.15 20.95 11.47
C VAL A 201 -17.96 22.33 10.81
N GLY A 202 -18.75 23.30 11.25
CA GLY A 202 -18.72 24.65 10.68
C GLY A 202 -19.29 24.72 9.25
N GLN A 203 -19.10 25.87 8.60
CA GLN A 203 -19.62 26.14 7.25
C GLN A 203 -18.54 26.27 6.18
N LYS A 204 -17.28 26.36 6.58
CA LYS A 204 -16.13 26.55 5.68
C LYS A 204 -15.36 25.25 5.51
N PRO A 205 -14.71 25.06 4.35
CA PRO A 205 -13.80 23.94 4.19
C PRO A 205 -12.62 24.08 5.17
N VAL A 206 -12.17 22.95 5.70
CA VAL A 206 -11.01 22.86 6.59
C VAL A 206 -9.71 22.69 5.80
N ILE A 207 -9.79 22.19 4.56
CA ILE A 207 -8.66 22.09 3.62
C ILE A 207 -9.15 22.64 2.26
N ALA A 208 -8.47 23.67 1.75
CA ALA A 208 -8.87 24.34 0.51
C ALA A 208 -7.91 24.09 -0.67
N LYS A 209 -6.70 23.55 -0.42
CA LYS A 209 -5.67 23.34 -1.43
C LYS A 209 -5.59 21.88 -1.81
N GLY A 210 -5.98 21.53 -3.02
CA GLY A 210 -5.98 20.18 -3.56
C GLY A 210 -6.99 20.00 -4.68
N ALA A 211 -7.03 18.81 -5.27
CA ALA A 211 -7.97 18.46 -6.34
C ALA A 211 -9.20 17.64 -5.85
N PHE A 212 -9.15 17.01 -4.73
CA PHE A 212 -10.23 16.38 -3.96
C PHE A 212 -11.21 15.44 -4.70
N ASP A 213 -10.99 15.11 -5.95
CA ASP A 213 -11.86 14.21 -6.74
C ASP A 213 -11.47 12.72 -6.60
N SER A 214 -10.93 12.35 -5.44
CA SER A 214 -10.56 11.00 -5.04
C SER A 214 -10.95 10.79 -3.58
N LEU A 215 -10.69 9.62 -3.02
CA LEU A 215 -10.90 9.39 -1.59
C LEU A 215 -9.92 10.26 -0.78
N ASN A 216 -10.46 11.13 0.06
CA ASN A 216 -9.71 12.02 0.92
C ASN A 216 -9.66 11.41 2.32
N LEU A 217 -8.52 10.85 2.68
CA LEU A 217 -8.38 10.06 3.89
C LEU A 217 -7.92 10.92 5.06
N ALA A 218 -8.43 10.60 6.25
CA ALA A 218 -7.87 11.06 7.50
C ALA A 218 -7.93 9.97 8.57
N PHE A 219 -7.08 10.10 9.57
CA PHE A 219 -7.05 9.26 10.76
C PHE A 219 -6.27 9.96 11.89
N TRP A 220 -6.43 9.49 13.12
CA TRP A 220 -5.55 9.85 14.22
C TRP A 220 -4.28 8.99 14.16
N ASP A 221 -3.13 9.65 14.09
CA ASP A 221 -1.82 9.04 14.16
C ASP A 221 -1.45 8.84 15.63
N THR A 222 -1.57 7.64 16.13
CA THR A 222 -1.33 7.30 17.55
C THR A 222 0.14 7.44 17.96
N ILE A 223 1.07 7.39 17.00
CA ILE A 223 2.51 7.57 17.27
C ILE A 223 2.87 9.05 17.31
N ALA A 224 2.37 9.84 16.37
CA ALA A 224 2.65 11.28 16.31
C ALA A 224 1.73 12.12 17.23
N GLY A 225 0.62 11.54 17.74
CA GLY A 225 -0.36 12.27 18.55
C GLY A 225 -0.99 13.42 17.79
N THR A 226 -1.41 13.19 16.54
CA THR A 226 -2.00 14.21 15.66
C THR A 226 -2.89 13.56 14.61
N TYR A 227 -3.87 14.29 14.11
CA TYR A 227 -4.57 13.88 12.88
C TYR A 227 -3.64 14.02 11.70
N ARG A 228 -3.74 13.09 10.77
CA ARG A 228 -3.07 13.12 9.48
C ARG A 228 -4.10 12.93 8.37
N GLU A 229 -3.92 13.65 7.26
CA GLU A 229 -4.78 13.52 6.09
C GLU A 229 -3.95 13.28 4.83
N TYR A 230 -4.60 12.66 3.83
CA TYR A 230 -4.05 12.43 2.50
C TYR A 230 -5.13 12.67 1.45
N HIS A 231 -4.82 13.50 0.46
CA HIS A 231 -5.73 13.78 -0.64
C HIS A 231 -4.98 13.89 -1.97
N ARG A 232 -5.72 13.85 -3.06
CA ARG A 232 -5.17 14.01 -4.40
C ARG A 232 -4.93 15.47 -4.76
N ASP A 233 -3.82 15.69 -5.50
CA ASP A 233 -3.56 16.92 -6.22
C ASP A 233 -2.79 16.59 -7.51
N PHE A 234 -2.32 17.60 -8.24
CA PHE A 234 -1.61 17.45 -9.50
C PHE A 234 -0.22 18.09 -9.42
N ARG A 235 0.81 17.27 -9.71
CA ARG A 235 2.20 17.68 -9.94
C ARG A 235 2.76 16.76 -11.03
N GLN A 236 2.79 17.21 -12.30
CA GLN A 236 3.14 16.37 -13.45
C GLN A 236 2.27 15.11 -13.61
N GLY A 237 0.98 15.23 -13.33
CA GLY A 237 0.01 14.16 -13.25
C GLY A 237 -0.61 14.06 -11.85
N ARG A 238 -1.42 13.04 -11.61
CA ARG A 238 -2.06 12.82 -10.31
C ARG A 238 -1.02 12.40 -9.27
N ASP A 239 -1.08 13.04 -8.12
CA ASP A 239 -0.15 12.87 -7.02
C ASP A 239 -0.87 13.05 -5.67
N ILE A 240 -0.18 12.83 -4.56
CA ILE A 240 -0.76 12.82 -3.22
C ILE A 240 -0.13 13.95 -2.40
N ARG A 241 -0.99 14.70 -1.70
CA ARG A 241 -0.60 15.62 -0.63
C ARG A 241 -0.94 15.05 0.73
N ALA A 242 -0.24 15.53 1.74
CA ALA A 242 -0.49 15.24 3.16
C ALA A 242 -0.47 16.51 3.99
N GLY A 243 -1.32 16.54 5.01
CA GLY A 243 -1.36 17.58 6.04
C GLY A 243 -1.57 16.97 7.43
N THR A 244 -1.36 17.76 8.47
CA THR A 244 -1.59 17.36 9.87
C THR A 244 -2.43 18.39 10.62
N SER A 245 -3.13 17.94 11.67
CA SER A 245 -3.95 18.78 12.53
C SER A 245 -3.93 18.27 13.97
N LYS A 246 -4.06 19.18 14.94
CA LYS A 246 -4.22 18.82 16.35
C LYS A 246 -5.68 18.67 16.77
N ASP A 247 -6.61 19.25 16.01
CA ASP A 247 -8.03 19.38 16.39
C ASP A 247 -9.01 18.96 15.29
N PHE A 248 -8.50 18.42 14.15
CA PHE A 248 -9.27 18.05 12.98
C PHE A 248 -9.91 19.20 12.20
N VAL A 249 -9.70 20.43 12.62
CA VAL A 249 -10.27 21.65 12.01
C VAL A 249 -9.18 22.55 11.41
N HIS A 250 -8.08 22.75 12.13
CA HIS A 250 -6.96 23.58 11.70
C HIS A 250 -5.83 22.69 11.18
N TRP A 251 -5.67 22.67 9.87
CA TRP A 251 -4.69 21.84 9.16
C TRP A 251 -3.47 22.64 8.73
N THR A 252 -2.30 22.01 8.77
CA THR A 252 -1.10 22.56 8.12
C THR A 252 -1.33 22.69 6.62
N ASP A 253 -0.56 23.57 5.94
CA ASP A 253 -0.61 23.65 4.46
C ASP A 253 -0.15 22.30 3.86
N PRO A 254 -0.99 21.60 3.07
CA PRO A 254 -0.67 20.27 2.61
C PRO A 254 0.51 20.27 1.63
N GLU A 255 1.46 19.34 1.82
CA GLU A 255 2.64 19.17 0.99
C GLU A 255 2.59 17.87 0.18
N PHE A 256 3.23 17.88 -0.99
CA PHE A 256 3.35 16.67 -1.79
C PHE A 256 4.26 15.64 -1.13
N LEU A 257 3.86 14.37 -1.20
CA LEU A 257 4.69 13.24 -0.80
C LEU A 257 5.96 13.15 -1.64
N SER A 258 6.98 12.56 -1.06
CA SER A 258 8.19 12.13 -1.75
C SER A 258 8.26 10.60 -1.84
N TYR A 259 8.95 10.09 -2.87
CA TYR A 259 8.95 8.66 -3.17
C TYR A 259 10.37 8.16 -3.49
N GLU A 260 10.64 6.94 -3.03
CA GLU A 260 11.78 6.13 -3.42
C GLU A 260 11.26 4.80 -3.98
N ALA A 261 11.75 4.38 -5.15
CA ALA A 261 11.36 3.08 -5.71
C ALA A 261 12.16 1.96 -5.06
N HIS A 262 11.49 0.83 -4.77
CA HIS A 262 12.20 -0.40 -4.37
C HIS A 262 13.12 -0.86 -5.49
N ARG A 263 14.35 -1.23 -5.12
CA ARG A 263 15.36 -1.77 -6.04
C ARG A 263 15.68 -3.20 -5.65
N HIS A 264 15.59 -4.09 -6.61
CA HIS A 264 16.10 -5.45 -6.43
C HIS A 264 17.64 -5.39 -6.40
N GLY A 265 18.26 -6.11 -5.47
CA GLY A 265 19.72 -6.07 -5.26
C GLY A 265 20.50 -6.30 -6.57
N GLY A 266 21.41 -5.38 -6.89
CA GLY A 266 22.25 -5.41 -8.09
C GLY A 266 21.82 -4.50 -9.24
N GLU A 267 20.67 -3.83 -9.14
CA GLU A 267 20.26 -2.80 -10.10
C GLU A 267 21.03 -1.49 -9.89
N SER A 268 21.41 -0.84 -10.99
CA SER A 268 22.16 0.41 -10.96
C SER A 268 21.37 1.54 -10.29
N ASP A 269 22.06 2.53 -9.73
CA ASP A 269 21.50 3.72 -9.06
C ASP A 269 20.57 4.59 -9.91
N ALA A 270 20.34 4.20 -11.16
CA ALA A 270 19.58 4.94 -12.15
C ALA A 270 18.10 4.53 -12.27
N ALA A 271 17.56 3.69 -11.36
CA ALA A 271 16.13 3.39 -11.40
C ALA A 271 15.33 4.64 -11.01
N PRO A 272 14.51 5.18 -11.92
CA PRO A 272 13.81 6.43 -11.68
C PRO A 272 12.67 6.25 -10.68
N PRO A 273 12.25 7.32 -9.98
CA PRO A 273 11.07 7.29 -9.14
C PRO A 273 9.86 6.82 -9.96
N VAL A 274 9.04 5.96 -9.37
CA VAL A 274 7.86 5.31 -10.01
C VAL A 274 6.96 6.30 -10.75
N ARG A 275 7.02 7.56 -10.40
CA ARG A 275 6.19 8.61 -10.98
C ARG A 275 6.75 9.22 -12.26
N ASP A 276 8.05 9.44 -12.35
CA ASP A 276 8.63 10.31 -13.37
C ASP A 276 9.29 9.57 -14.53
N ALA A 277 9.58 8.31 -14.39
CA ALA A 277 10.37 7.63 -15.38
C ALA A 277 10.22 6.10 -15.39
N ASP A 278 9.00 5.58 -15.21
CA ASP A 278 8.76 4.20 -15.64
C ASP A 278 9.06 4.12 -17.15
N PRO A 279 10.14 3.42 -17.59
CA PRO A 279 10.48 3.33 -19.00
C PRO A 279 9.35 2.79 -19.86
N ALA A 280 8.46 1.95 -19.30
CA ALA A 280 7.26 1.48 -19.97
C ALA A 280 6.27 2.62 -20.27
N ASN A 281 6.27 3.68 -19.48
CA ASN A 281 5.46 4.86 -19.72
C ASN A 281 6.12 5.84 -20.69
N GLN A 282 7.45 5.95 -20.66
CA GLN A 282 8.21 6.78 -21.59
C GLN A 282 8.20 6.23 -23.01
N LEU A 283 8.28 4.91 -23.19
CA LEU A 283 8.24 4.24 -24.50
C LEU A 283 6.97 4.55 -25.29
N SER A 284 5.93 5.07 -24.67
CA SER A 284 4.67 5.40 -25.32
C SER A 284 4.19 6.83 -25.07
N GLY A 285 5.04 7.70 -24.54
CA GLY A 285 4.69 9.08 -24.16
C GLY A 285 3.64 9.17 -23.05
N ARG A 286 3.60 8.18 -22.16
CA ARG A 286 2.64 8.06 -21.07
C ARG A 286 3.33 8.20 -19.74
N VAL A 287 2.65 8.83 -18.79
CA VAL A 287 3.17 9.02 -17.43
C VAL A 287 2.34 8.17 -16.49
N SER A 288 3.01 7.38 -15.66
CA SER A 288 2.41 6.67 -14.53
C SER A 288 1.89 7.69 -13.53
N GLN A 289 0.69 7.47 -12.99
CA GLN A 289 0.04 8.37 -12.05
C GLN A 289 -0.47 7.58 -10.86
N LEU A 290 -0.26 8.10 -9.64
CA LEU A 290 -0.87 7.57 -8.42
C LEU A 290 -2.29 8.13 -8.32
N TYR A 291 -3.28 7.32 -8.74
CA TYR A 291 -4.65 7.78 -8.91
C TYR A 291 -5.42 7.90 -7.60
N THR A 292 -5.19 6.97 -6.67
CA THR A 292 -5.71 6.98 -5.29
C THR A 292 -4.54 6.84 -4.33
N ASN A 293 -4.74 7.03 -3.04
CA ASN A 293 -3.67 6.91 -2.04
C ASN A 293 -3.84 5.69 -1.12
N GLN A 294 -5.01 5.47 -0.56
CA GLN A 294 -5.37 4.36 0.35
C GLN A 294 -4.36 4.14 1.49
N ILE A 295 -3.86 5.24 2.05
CA ILE A 295 -2.83 5.22 3.10
C ILE A 295 -3.48 4.97 4.46
N ILE A 296 -2.92 4.03 5.22
CA ILE A 296 -3.37 3.64 6.55
C ILE A 296 -2.16 3.26 7.43
N PRO A 297 -2.11 3.64 8.71
CA PRO A 297 -1.17 3.01 9.64
C PRO A 297 -1.52 1.53 9.78
N TYR A 298 -0.50 0.67 9.71
CA TYR A 298 -0.74 -0.77 9.85
C TYR A 298 -1.07 -1.10 11.30
N TYR A 299 -2.24 -1.65 11.57
CA TYR A 299 -2.76 -1.82 12.96
C TYR A 299 -1.86 -2.69 13.86
N ARG A 300 -1.08 -3.63 13.30
CA ARG A 300 -0.10 -4.46 14.04
C ARG A 300 1.25 -3.78 14.22
N ALA A 301 1.54 -2.76 13.42
CA ALA A 301 2.76 -1.97 13.43
C ALA A 301 2.45 -0.50 13.11
N PRO A 302 1.78 0.25 14.00
CA PRO A 302 1.23 1.56 13.68
C PRO A 302 2.28 2.64 13.34
N HIS A 303 3.56 2.36 13.57
CA HIS A 303 4.69 3.19 13.12
C HIS A 303 5.05 2.96 11.64
N ILE A 304 4.37 2.05 10.95
CA ILE A 304 4.49 1.80 9.52
C ILE A 304 3.18 2.18 8.84
N TYR A 305 3.25 3.15 7.94
CA TYR A 305 2.14 3.51 7.08
C TYR A 305 2.22 2.67 5.81
N LEU A 306 1.15 1.97 5.49
CA LEU A 306 0.98 1.27 4.21
C LEU A 306 0.09 2.12 3.31
N GLY A 307 0.45 2.22 2.05
CA GLY A 307 -0.37 2.86 1.03
C GLY A 307 -0.61 1.90 -0.13
N PHE A 308 -1.81 1.95 -0.68
CA PHE A 308 -2.22 1.09 -1.78
C PHE A 308 -2.72 1.94 -2.96
N PRO A 309 -1.84 2.76 -3.55
CA PRO A 309 -2.25 3.62 -4.65
C PRO A 309 -2.64 2.79 -5.86
N THR A 310 -3.65 3.27 -6.58
CA THR A 310 -3.97 2.76 -7.89
C THR A 310 -3.05 3.42 -8.91
N ARG A 311 -2.29 2.61 -9.66
CA ARG A 311 -1.53 3.08 -10.80
C ARG A 311 -2.44 3.20 -12.01
N TYR A 312 -2.42 4.37 -12.64
CA TYR A 312 -3.19 4.67 -13.84
C TYR A 312 -2.26 4.80 -15.04
N ILE A 313 -2.56 4.09 -16.13
CA ILE A 313 -1.80 4.15 -17.38
C ILE A 313 -2.74 4.24 -18.57
N ASP A 314 -2.65 5.33 -19.34
CA ASP A 314 -3.34 5.42 -20.63
C ASP A 314 -2.49 4.74 -21.72
N ARG A 315 -2.88 3.52 -22.09
CA ARG A 315 -2.20 2.72 -23.13
C ARG A 315 -2.46 3.23 -24.55
N GLY A 316 -3.47 4.08 -24.78
CA GLY A 316 -3.94 4.44 -26.10
C GLY A 316 -4.46 3.22 -26.89
N TRP A 317 -4.84 3.43 -28.14
CA TRP A 317 -5.28 2.38 -29.05
C TRP A 317 -4.11 1.60 -29.65
N THR A 318 -3.32 0.94 -28.78
CA THR A 318 -2.27 0.01 -29.22
C THR A 318 -2.88 -1.29 -29.74
N TYR A 319 -2.10 -2.08 -30.48
CA TYR A 319 -2.52 -3.40 -30.94
C TYR A 319 -3.08 -4.26 -29.80
N SER A 320 -2.37 -4.34 -28.67
CA SER A 320 -2.83 -5.12 -27.51
C SER A 320 -4.14 -4.56 -26.92
N ALA A 321 -4.35 -3.25 -26.93
CA ALA A 321 -5.59 -2.64 -26.45
C ALA A 321 -6.78 -2.99 -27.35
N THR A 322 -6.56 -3.09 -28.68
CA THR A 322 -7.61 -3.51 -29.62
C THR A 322 -7.98 -4.99 -29.51
N GLN A 323 -7.10 -5.80 -28.93
CA GLN A 323 -7.33 -7.22 -28.67
C GLN A 323 -7.97 -7.51 -27.29
N LEU A 324 -8.22 -6.48 -26.48
CA LEU A 324 -8.93 -6.63 -25.21
C LEU A 324 -10.42 -6.92 -25.45
N PRO A 325 -11.07 -7.69 -24.57
CA PRO A 325 -12.50 -7.98 -24.69
C PRO A 325 -13.35 -6.71 -24.77
N ARG A 326 -14.51 -6.81 -25.47
CA ARG A 326 -15.47 -5.72 -25.63
C ARG A 326 -14.89 -4.49 -26.31
N HIS A 327 -14.14 -4.68 -27.38
CA HIS A 327 -13.50 -3.57 -28.11
C HIS A 327 -14.47 -2.45 -28.49
N GLU A 328 -15.66 -2.78 -29.03
CA GLU A 328 -16.69 -1.80 -29.38
C GLU A 328 -17.17 -0.97 -28.18
N TYR A 329 -17.34 -1.61 -27.02
CA TYR A 329 -17.71 -0.90 -25.80
C TYR A 329 -16.58 0.01 -25.30
N ARG A 330 -15.32 -0.41 -25.46
CA ARG A 330 -14.17 0.46 -25.18
C ARG A 330 -14.11 1.67 -26.09
N GLN A 331 -14.46 1.49 -27.38
CA GLN A 331 -14.57 2.60 -28.32
C GLN A 331 -15.73 3.54 -27.94
N LEU A 332 -16.87 3.01 -27.53
CA LEU A 332 -18.00 3.79 -27.02
C LEU A 332 -17.59 4.63 -25.80
N ARG A 333 -16.96 4.04 -24.80
CA ARG A 333 -16.44 4.77 -23.62
C ARG A 333 -15.40 5.82 -24.02
N GLY A 334 -14.54 5.51 -24.96
CA GLY A 334 -13.49 6.38 -25.47
C GLY A 334 -13.94 7.50 -26.39
N ALA A 335 -15.21 7.52 -26.83
CA ALA A 335 -15.71 8.46 -27.83
C ALA A 335 -15.55 9.93 -27.40
N LYS A 336 -15.89 10.27 -26.17
CA LYS A 336 -15.74 11.63 -25.62
C LYS A 336 -14.36 11.86 -24.98
N SER A 337 -13.81 10.85 -24.34
CA SER A 337 -12.50 10.92 -23.68
C SER A 337 -11.75 9.61 -23.91
N ARG A 338 -10.73 9.66 -24.77
CA ARG A 338 -9.93 8.48 -25.16
C ARG A 338 -9.55 7.60 -23.98
N ARG A 339 -9.14 8.18 -22.86
CA ARG A 339 -8.71 7.45 -21.66
C ARG A 339 -9.77 6.51 -21.11
N GLU A 340 -11.05 6.81 -21.25
CA GLU A 340 -12.14 5.95 -20.75
C GLU A 340 -12.17 4.59 -21.47
N GLY A 341 -11.68 4.52 -22.70
CA GLY A 341 -11.56 3.29 -23.48
C GLY A 341 -10.18 2.64 -23.45
N THR A 342 -9.12 3.42 -23.24
CA THR A 342 -7.72 2.97 -23.42
C THR A 342 -6.90 2.90 -22.15
N ALA A 343 -7.31 3.57 -21.07
CA ALA A 343 -6.60 3.47 -19.81
C ALA A 343 -6.88 2.15 -19.11
N VAL A 344 -5.87 1.69 -18.39
CA VAL A 344 -5.93 0.52 -17.52
C VAL A 344 -5.35 0.88 -16.16
N THR A 345 -5.79 0.17 -15.13
CA THR A 345 -5.41 0.41 -13.75
C THR A 345 -4.99 -0.87 -13.06
N ASP A 346 -4.06 -0.76 -12.13
CA ASP A 346 -3.64 -1.84 -11.24
C ASP A 346 -3.30 -1.28 -9.84
N GLY A 347 -3.26 -2.15 -8.83
CA GLY A 347 -2.93 -1.77 -7.47
C GLY A 347 -1.43 -1.86 -7.21
N MET A 348 -0.88 -0.92 -6.46
CA MET A 348 0.51 -0.89 -5.99
C MET A 348 0.58 -1.02 -4.47
N LEU A 349 1.78 -1.25 -3.94
CA LEU A 349 2.12 -1.14 -2.53
C LEU A 349 3.17 -0.06 -2.33
N MET A 350 3.00 0.75 -1.28
CA MET A 350 4.04 1.64 -0.76
C MET A 350 4.04 1.64 0.76
N ALA A 351 5.17 1.93 1.37
CA ALA A 351 5.32 1.97 2.82
C ALA A 351 6.14 3.19 3.26
N SER A 352 5.89 3.65 4.49
CA SER A 352 6.58 4.80 5.08
C SER A 352 6.67 4.67 6.59
N ARG A 353 7.75 5.20 7.19
CA ARG A 353 7.87 5.35 8.65
C ARG A 353 7.50 6.75 9.15
N ASN A 354 7.48 7.74 8.29
CA ASN A 354 7.19 9.13 8.67
C ASN A 354 5.88 9.67 8.07
N GLY A 355 5.26 8.92 7.15
CA GLY A 355 4.00 9.26 6.48
C GLY A 355 4.13 10.34 5.41
N THR A 356 5.34 10.76 5.02
CA THR A 356 5.57 11.77 3.96
C THR A 356 6.58 11.35 2.91
N HIS A 357 7.50 10.45 3.26
CA HIS A 357 8.42 9.79 2.33
C HIS A 357 8.06 8.31 2.24
N PHE A 358 7.75 7.83 1.02
CA PHE A 358 7.29 6.46 0.79
C PHE A 358 8.26 5.67 -0.08
N HIS A 359 8.59 4.48 0.40
CA HIS A 359 9.21 3.42 -0.37
C HIS A 359 8.13 2.71 -1.20
N VAL A 360 8.25 2.75 -2.52
CA VAL A 360 7.22 2.28 -3.46
C VAL A 360 7.70 1.02 -4.16
N TRP A 361 6.87 -0.01 -4.14
CA TRP A 361 7.07 -1.24 -4.92
C TRP A 361 6.58 -1.00 -6.35
N PRO A 362 7.47 -1.03 -7.36
CA PRO A 362 7.10 -0.74 -8.75
C PRO A 362 6.27 -1.86 -9.38
N GLU A 363 6.37 -3.08 -8.87
CA GLU A 363 5.56 -4.21 -9.30
C GLU A 363 4.12 -4.05 -8.84
N SER A 364 3.21 -4.61 -9.64
CA SER A 364 1.79 -4.60 -9.31
C SER A 364 1.49 -5.51 -8.12
N PHE A 365 0.93 -4.95 -7.05
CA PHE A 365 0.41 -5.67 -5.90
C PHE A 365 -0.92 -6.36 -6.21
N ILE A 366 -1.80 -5.68 -6.97
CA ILE A 366 -3.04 -6.27 -7.50
C ILE A 366 -3.06 -6.11 -9.01
N ARG A 367 -2.93 -7.23 -9.73
CA ARG A 367 -2.95 -7.27 -11.20
C ARG A 367 -4.38 -7.36 -11.73
N PRO A 368 -4.65 -6.83 -12.94
CA PRO A 368 -5.97 -7.00 -13.60
C PRO A 368 -6.37 -8.44 -13.88
N GLY A 369 -5.45 -9.39 -13.76
CA GLY A 369 -5.69 -10.82 -13.96
C GLY A 369 -5.91 -11.22 -15.41
N LEU A 370 -6.59 -12.35 -15.61
CA LEU A 370 -6.87 -12.88 -16.94
C LEU A 370 -7.78 -11.95 -17.75
N ARG A 371 -7.62 -11.96 -19.07
CA ARG A 371 -8.51 -11.27 -20.01
C ARG A 371 -9.88 -11.94 -20.02
N LYS A 372 -10.80 -11.48 -19.23
CA LYS A 372 -12.22 -11.86 -19.22
C LYS A 372 -13.09 -10.68 -19.69
N ARG A 373 -14.37 -10.93 -19.96
CA ARG A 373 -15.27 -9.96 -20.58
C ARG A 373 -15.28 -8.58 -19.90
N GLN A 374 -15.23 -8.54 -18.55
CA GLN A 374 -15.30 -7.31 -17.74
C GLN A 374 -13.95 -6.90 -17.12
N SER A 375 -12.81 -7.40 -17.59
CA SER A 375 -11.51 -7.05 -17.02
C SER A 375 -10.71 -6.10 -17.91
N TRP A 376 -9.69 -5.49 -17.34
CA TRP A 376 -8.77 -4.58 -18.04
C TRP A 376 -9.42 -3.26 -18.47
N PHE A 377 -10.41 -2.79 -17.72
CA PHE A 377 -11.01 -1.47 -17.92
C PHE A 377 -10.42 -0.44 -16.95
N TYR A 378 -10.48 0.83 -17.36
CA TYR A 378 -10.29 1.94 -16.45
C TYR A 378 -11.34 1.89 -15.33
N GLY A 379 -10.87 2.01 -14.08
CA GLY A 379 -11.72 1.91 -12.90
C GLY A 379 -11.68 0.54 -12.21
N ASP A 380 -11.27 -0.53 -12.90
CA ASP A 380 -11.08 -1.85 -12.30
C ASP A 380 -9.76 -1.93 -11.50
N THR A 381 -9.66 -2.93 -10.62
CA THR A 381 -8.48 -3.21 -9.78
C THR A 381 -8.06 -2.08 -8.84
N TYR A 382 -8.98 -1.18 -8.49
CA TYR A 382 -8.75 -0.26 -7.39
C TYR A 382 -8.82 -1.05 -6.08
N GLN A 383 -7.71 -1.08 -5.33
CA GLN A 383 -7.79 -1.48 -3.94
C GLN A 383 -8.52 -0.39 -3.18
N ASN A 384 -9.56 -0.77 -2.46
CA ASN A 384 -10.31 0.14 -1.61
C ASN A 384 -9.61 0.31 -0.26
N HIS A 385 -9.98 1.34 0.50
CA HIS A 385 -9.34 1.64 1.76
C HIS A 385 -9.80 0.70 2.86
N GLY A 386 -8.85 0.14 3.58
CA GLY A 386 -9.06 -0.69 4.76
C GLY A 386 -8.36 -2.05 4.65
N LEU A 387 -7.88 -2.49 5.79
CA LEU A 387 -7.28 -3.80 6.03
C LEU A 387 -8.01 -4.38 7.23
N VAL A 388 -8.69 -5.51 7.07
CA VAL A 388 -9.44 -6.15 8.15
C VAL A 388 -9.11 -7.63 8.22
N GLU A 389 -9.08 -8.17 9.43
CA GLU A 389 -8.95 -9.61 9.61
C GLU A 389 -10.30 -10.27 9.36
N THR A 390 -10.30 -11.39 8.65
CA THR A 390 -11.48 -12.22 8.42
C THR A 390 -11.13 -13.68 8.65
N LYS A 391 -12.12 -14.50 8.96
CA LYS A 391 -11.92 -15.94 9.11
C LYS A 391 -11.35 -16.55 7.83
N SER A 392 -10.35 -17.42 7.97
CA SER A 392 -9.83 -18.21 6.86
C SER A 392 -10.89 -19.19 6.33
N ALA A 393 -10.83 -19.47 5.03
CA ALA A 393 -11.60 -20.55 4.42
C ALA A 393 -11.06 -21.96 4.79
N ILE A 394 -9.85 -22.03 5.34
CA ILE A 394 -9.23 -23.26 5.84
C ILE A 394 -9.64 -23.41 7.32
N GLU A 395 -10.22 -24.53 7.65
CA GLU A 395 -10.61 -24.88 9.02
C GLU A 395 -9.37 -24.89 9.94
N ASP A 396 -9.51 -24.38 11.16
CA ASP A 396 -8.45 -24.26 12.17
C ASP A 396 -7.24 -23.41 11.77
N ALA A 397 -7.24 -22.79 10.58
CA ALA A 397 -6.19 -21.85 10.20
C ALA A 397 -6.40 -20.47 10.89
N PRO A 398 -5.31 -19.72 11.11
CA PRO A 398 -5.39 -18.35 11.58
C PRO A 398 -6.24 -17.46 10.65
N PRO A 399 -6.75 -16.32 11.13
CA PRO A 399 -7.39 -15.33 10.27
C PRO A 399 -6.51 -14.89 9.11
N GLU A 400 -7.15 -14.46 8.02
CA GLU A 400 -6.50 -13.84 6.86
C GLU A 400 -6.71 -12.33 6.88
N LEU A 401 -5.77 -11.59 6.32
CA LEU A 401 -5.94 -10.17 6.07
C LEU A 401 -6.75 -9.98 4.80
N SER A 402 -7.88 -9.29 4.89
CA SER A 402 -8.77 -9.02 3.76
C SER A 402 -8.65 -7.58 3.27
N VAL A 403 -8.65 -7.44 1.94
CA VAL A 403 -8.78 -6.20 1.17
C VAL A 403 -9.88 -6.35 0.13
N TYR A 404 -10.50 -5.24 -0.28
CA TYR A 404 -11.59 -5.24 -1.25
C TYR A 404 -11.17 -4.48 -2.50
N VAL A 405 -11.47 -5.04 -3.65
CA VAL A 405 -11.01 -4.55 -4.95
C VAL A 405 -12.21 -4.30 -5.86
N SER A 406 -12.23 -3.14 -6.51
CA SER A 406 -13.30 -2.77 -7.45
C SER A 406 -13.20 -3.59 -8.73
N GLU A 407 -14.32 -4.15 -9.16
CA GLU A 407 -14.52 -4.83 -10.44
C GLU A 407 -15.78 -4.30 -11.15
N ASN A 408 -15.88 -4.47 -12.45
CA ASN A 408 -16.97 -4.00 -13.32
C ASN A 408 -17.20 -2.47 -13.29
N SER A 409 -16.15 -1.73 -12.95
CA SER A 409 -16.27 -0.28 -12.79
C SER A 409 -16.54 0.43 -14.12
N HIS A 410 -17.52 1.34 -14.11
CA HIS A 410 -17.92 2.12 -15.28
C HIS A 410 -18.30 1.25 -16.49
N GLN A 411 -19.00 0.15 -16.28
CA GLN A 411 -19.47 -0.74 -17.33
C GLN A 411 -21.01 -0.74 -17.40
N ASP A 412 -21.59 -1.60 -18.22
CA ASP A 412 -23.04 -1.76 -18.39
C ASP A 412 -23.64 -2.80 -17.38
N HIS A 413 -22.99 -2.97 -16.26
CA HIS A 413 -23.39 -3.85 -15.17
C HIS A 413 -23.13 -3.15 -13.84
N PRO A 414 -23.82 -3.53 -12.76
CA PRO A 414 -23.54 -3.04 -11.43
C PRO A 414 -22.06 -3.20 -11.08
N GLY A 415 -21.45 -2.17 -10.50
CA GLY A 415 -20.15 -2.25 -9.89
C GLY A 415 -20.14 -3.31 -8.79
N GLN A 416 -19.01 -3.94 -8.56
CA GLN A 416 -18.87 -4.93 -7.51
C GLN A 416 -17.53 -4.82 -6.81
N PHE A 417 -17.47 -5.32 -5.58
CA PHE A 417 -16.24 -5.38 -4.83
C PHE A 417 -15.93 -6.84 -4.49
N ARG A 418 -14.75 -7.28 -4.93
CA ARG A 418 -14.24 -8.63 -4.63
C ARG A 418 -13.32 -8.57 -3.43
N ARG A 419 -13.47 -9.51 -2.51
CA ARG A 419 -12.51 -9.73 -1.44
C ARG A 419 -11.27 -10.43 -1.98
N TYR A 420 -10.12 -9.97 -1.54
CA TYR A 420 -8.81 -10.60 -1.73
C TYR A 420 -8.19 -10.84 -0.38
N THR A 421 -7.42 -11.89 -0.23
CA THR A 421 -6.79 -12.24 1.04
C THR A 421 -5.29 -12.35 0.93
N LEU A 422 -4.65 -12.02 2.05
CA LEU A 422 -3.24 -12.19 2.32
C LEU A 422 -3.05 -12.89 3.66
N ARG A 423 -1.91 -13.52 3.83
CA ARG A 423 -1.40 -13.83 5.16
C ARG A 423 -1.32 -12.56 6.01
N ILE A 424 -1.56 -12.65 7.30
CA ILE A 424 -1.29 -11.56 8.26
C ILE A 424 0.20 -11.16 8.13
N ASP A 425 0.49 -9.86 8.01
CA ASP A 425 1.82 -9.27 7.71
C ASP A 425 2.38 -9.63 6.31
N GLY A 426 1.64 -10.35 5.48
CA GLY A 426 2.08 -11.01 4.26
C GLY A 426 2.27 -10.11 3.02
N PHE A 427 2.58 -8.84 3.19
CA PHE A 427 2.78 -7.90 2.07
C PHE A 427 4.10 -8.16 1.35
N VAL A 428 5.17 -8.30 2.12
CA VAL A 428 6.54 -8.53 1.65
C VAL A 428 7.21 -9.52 2.59
N SER A 429 7.99 -10.44 2.06
CA SER A 429 8.85 -11.33 2.84
C SER A 429 10.33 -11.11 2.55
N LEU A 430 11.17 -11.39 3.54
CA LEU A 430 12.52 -11.83 3.29
C LEU A 430 12.46 -13.28 2.83
N THR A 431 12.87 -13.57 1.59
CA THR A 431 12.85 -14.92 1.02
C THR A 431 14.23 -15.34 0.53
N ALA A 432 14.48 -16.64 0.49
CA ALA A 432 15.67 -17.21 -0.14
C ALA A 432 15.35 -18.60 -0.75
N PRO A 433 16.05 -19.00 -1.82
CA PRO A 433 15.93 -20.34 -2.40
C PRO A 433 16.53 -21.41 -1.46
N LEU A 434 16.39 -22.70 -1.83
CA LEU A 434 16.95 -23.83 -1.07
C LEU A 434 18.49 -23.76 -0.93
N ALA A 435 19.18 -23.13 -1.88
CA ALA A 435 20.62 -22.85 -1.78
C ALA A 435 20.96 -21.92 -0.62
N GLY A 436 19.98 -21.17 -0.13
CA GLY A 436 20.09 -20.28 1.01
C GLY A 436 20.42 -18.83 0.65
N GLY A 437 20.21 -17.98 1.64
CA GLY A 437 20.58 -16.57 1.61
C GLY A 437 20.51 -15.98 3.01
N GLU A 438 21.03 -14.78 3.17
CA GLU A 438 21.18 -14.14 4.47
C GLU A 438 20.76 -12.66 4.41
N LEU A 439 20.23 -12.19 5.55
CA LEU A 439 20.00 -10.77 5.81
C LEU A 439 20.67 -10.40 7.13
N ASP A 440 21.44 -9.31 7.11
CA ASP A 440 21.91 -8.65 8.31
C ASP A 440 21.12 -7.34 8.50
N THR A 441 20.64 -7.11 9.74
CA THR A 441 20.00 -5.85 10.07
C THR A 441 21.02 -4.73 10.30
N THR A 442 20.57 -3.48 10.25
CA THR A 442 21.27 -2.36 10.87
C THR A 442 21.34 -2.58 12.39
N THR A 443 22.12 -1.77 13.10
CA THR A 443 22.18 -1.82 14.56
C THR A 443 20.86 -1.38 15.17
N LEU A 444 20.29 -2.18 16.05
CA LEU A 444 18.98 -1.93 16.68
C LEU A 444 19.04 -2.16 18.20
N LYS A 445 18.12 -1.52 18.92
CA LYS A 445 17.81 -1.80 20.33
C LYS A 445 16.37 -2.27 20.43
N PHE A 446 16.11 -3.20 21.34
CA PHE A 446 14.79 -3.77 21.54
C PHE A 446 14.42 -3.82 23.03
N GLN A 447 13.14 -4.03 23.30
CA GLN A 447 12.57 -4.36 24.59
C GLN A 447 11.83 -5.69 24.48
N GLY A 448 11.81 -6.44 25.59
CA GLY A 448 11.24 -7.79 25.59
C GLY A 448 12.30 -8.84 25.87
N ASN A 449 11.89 -10.09 25.95
CA ASN A 449 12.77 -11.20 26.26
C ASN A 449 12.65 -12.39 25.30
N ARG A 450 11.83 -12.28 24.25
CA ARG A 450 11.61 -13.30 23.24
C ARG A 450 11.56 -12.67 21.84
N LEU A 451 12.22 -13.29 20.86
CA LEU A 451 12.11 -12.94 19.45
C LEU A 451 11.14 -13.90 18.77
N SER A 452 10.06 -13.39 18.23
CA SER A 452 9.05 -14.13 17.45
C SER A 452 9.08 -13.75 15.98
N LEU A 453 8.93 -14.75 15.10
CA LEU A 453 8.93 -14.62 13.65
C LEU A 453 7.57 -15.03 13.08
N ASN A 454 7.04 -14.23 12.18
CA ASN A 454 5.99 -14.65 11.26
C ASN A 454 6.69 -15.23 10.02
N MET A 455 6.62 -16.53 9.81
CA MET A 455 7.41 -17.22 8.80
C MET A 455 6.70 -18.45 8.21
N SER A 456 7.14 -18.86 7.03
CA SER A 456 6.72 -20.09 6.37
C SER A 456 7.92 -20.73 5.67
N THR A 457 8.01 -22.06 5.69
CA THR A 457 9.07 -22.83 5.02
C THR A 457 8.46 -23.96 4.20
N SER A 458 9.25 -24.47 3.24
CA SER A 458 8.99 -25.83 2.71
C SER A 458 9.36 -26.92 3.72
N ALA A 459 9.09 -28.18 3.41
CA ALA A 459 9.49 -29.31 4.24
C ALA A 459 11.02 -29.46 4.38
N ALA A 460 11.80 -28.95 3.42
CA ALA A 460 13.26 -28.92 3.43
C ALA A 460 13.83 -27.55 3.79
N GLY A 461 12.95 -26.58 3.96
CA GLY A 461 13.31 -25.21 4.28
C GLY A 461 13.61 -24.97 5.75
N SER A 462 14.34 -23.92 6.04
CA SER A 462 14.67 -23.56 7.41
C SER A 462 15.04 -22.09 7.57
N VAL A 463 14.88 -21.60 8.80
CA VAL A 463 15.35 -20.30 9.26
C VAL A 463 16.21 -20.50 10.49
N ARG A 464 17.37 -19.83 10.54
CA ARG A 464 18.18 -19.69 11.76
C ARG A 464 18.48 -18.23 12.02
N VAL A 465 18.55 -17.84 13.28
CA VAL A 465 18.83 -16.46 13.69
C VAL A 465 20.10 -16.44 14.53
N GLU A 466 21.03 -15.55 14.18
CA GLU A 466 22.19 -15.21 14.99
C GLU A 466 22.02 -13.79 15.54
N ILE A 467 22.41 -13.58 16.77
CA ILE A 467 22.49 -12.24 17.36
C ILE A 467 23.95 -11.82 17.42
N GLN A 468 24.22 -10.66 16.89
CA GLN A 468 25.56 -10.06 16.81
C GLN A 468 25.62 -8.77 17.65
N ASP A 469 26.82 -8.38 18.06
CA ASP A 469 27.08 -7.04 18.60
C ASP A 469 27.00 -5.97 17.49
N GLU A 470 27.15 -4.71 17.85
CA GLU A 470 27.12 -3.57 16.92
C GLU A 470 28.22 -3.64 15.82
N LYS A 471 29.28 -4.40 16.03
CA LYS A 471 30.38 -4.62 15.08
C LYS A 471 30.15 -5.81 14.14
N GLY A 472 29.03 -6.51 14.30
CA GLY A 472 28.71 -7.72 13.53
C GLY A 472 29.40 -8.98 14.05
N THR A 473 29.93 -8.99 15.29
CA THR A 473 30.52 -10.17 15.89
C THR A 473 29.43 -10.96 16.62
N ALA A 474 29.32 -12.26 16.32
CA ALA A 474 28.35 -13.15 16.96
C ALA A 474 28.48 -13.16 18.48
N ILE A 475 27.41 -12.94 19.21
CA ILE A 475 27.37 -12.96 20.67
C ILE A 475 27.39 -14.43 21.14
N PRO A 476 28.34 -14.83 22.06
CA PRO A 476 28.39 -16.19 22.57
C PRO A 476 27.06 -16.66 23.18
N GLY A 477 26.62 -17.85 22.80
CA GLY A 477 25.31 -18.42 23.17
C GLY A 477 24.16 -18.04 22.21
N TYR A 478 24.39 -17.12 21.28
CA TYR A 478 23.41 -16.70 20.27
C TYR A 478 23.96 -16.81 18.84
N THR A 479 25.01 -17.63 18.63
CA THR A 479 25.62 -17.87 17.33
C THR A 479 24.74 -18.77 16.45
N LEU A 480 25.00 -18.82 15.13
CA LEU A 480 24.30 -19.76 14.22
C LEU A 480 24.49 -21.24 14.66
N ARG A 481 25.60 -21.57 15.30
CA ARG A 481 25.85 -22.93 15.85
C ARG A 481 24.93 -23.25 17.01
N ASP A 482 24.59 -22.25 17.82
CA ASP A 482 23.72 -22.38 18.97
C ASP A 482 22.23 -22.27 18.58
N ALA A 483 21.91 -21.61 17.45
CA ALA A 483 20.57 -21.42 16.99
C ALA A 483 19.86 -22.73 16.63
N HIS A 484 18.65 -22.91 17.15
CA HIS A 484 17.76 -23.97 16.68
C HIS A 484 17.30 -23.68 15.26
N GLU A 485 17.13 -24.73 14.49
CA GLU A 485 16.54 -24.65 13.17
C GLU A 485 15.02 -24.51 13.28
N LEU A 486 14.48 -23.43 12.71
CA LEU A 486 13.05 -23.16 12.70
C LEU A 486 12.48 -23.60 11.35
N TYR A 487 11.37 -24.30 11.35
CA TYR A 487 10.62 -24.72 10.16
C TYR A 487 9.13 -24.78 10.45
N GLY A 488 8.33 -24.81 9.39
CA GLY A 488 6.87 -24.83 9.45
C GLY A 488 6.26 -23.52 8.99
N ASP A 489 4.97 -23.36 9.24
CA ASP A 489 4.20 -22.17 8.92
C ASP A 489 3.53 -21.62 10.17
N SER A 490 3.93 -20.42 10.61
CA SER A 490 3.44 -19.81 11.86
C SER A 490 3.43 -18.30 11.79
N LEU A 491 2.40 -17.68 12.37
CA LEU A 491 2.34 -16.21 12.53
C LEU A 491 3.22 -15.70 13.68
N SER A 492 3.70 -16.60 14.57
CA SER A 492 4.53 -16.25 15.74
C SER A 492 5.29 -17.48 16.21
N LEU A 493 6.44 -17.78 15.57
CA LEU A 493 7.34 -18.84 15.98
C LEU A 493 8.54 -18.24 16.72
N ALA A 494 8.78 -18.68 17.97
CA ALA A 494 9.87 -18.16 18.77
C ALA A 494 11.23 -18.65 18.26
N ALA A 495 12.18 -17.74 18.07
CA ALA A 495 13.57 -18.08 17.87
C ALA A 495 14.17 -18.61 19.18
N ALA A 496 15.01 -19.64 19.09
CA ALA A 496 15.60 -20.30 20.24
C ALA A 496 17.07 -20.68 20.01
N TRP A 497 17.83 -20.72 21.10
CA TRP A 497 19.22 -21.10 21.10
C TRP A 497 19.44 -22.13 22.21
N LYS A 498 20.18 -23.19 21.96
CA LYS A 498 20.46 -24.34 22.82
C LYS A 498 19.99 -24.21 24.28
N ASP A 499 20.90 -23.81 25.16
CA ASP A 499 20.68 -23.79 26.61
C ASP A 499 19.90 -22.55 27.11
N ARG A 500 19.66 -21.55 26.19
CA ARG A 500 18.96 -20.29 26.52
C ARG A 500 17.52 -20.27 26.07
N VAL A 501 17.14 -21.24 25.31
CA VAL A 501 15.82 -21.43 24.69
C VAL A 501 15.30 -20.14 24.05
N THR A 502 14.54 -19.33 24.71
CA THR A 502 13.97 -18.10 24.11
C THR A 502 14.28 -16.81 24.88
N ASN A 503 15.04 -16.91 26.01
CA ASN A 503 15.22 -15.75 26.89
C ASN A 503 16.35 -14.82 26.42
N LEU A 504 15.98 -13.64 25.95
CA LEU A 504 16.86 -12.57 25.47
C LEU A 504 16.96 -11.38 26.45
N GLY A 505 16.40 -11.48 27.66
CA GLY A 505 16.31 -10.36 28.62
C GLY A 505 17.63 -9.67 28.91
N GLU A 506 18.76 -10.42 28.91
CA GLU A 506 20.09 -9.85 29.13
C GLU A 506 20.59 -8.95 28.00
N LEU A 507 20.00 -9.04 26.78
CA LEU A 507 20.33 -8.24 25.62
C LEU A 507 19.37 -7.05 25.43
N ALA A 508 18.25 -7.01 26.13
CA ALA A 508 17.28 -5.92 26.05
C ALA A 508 17.93 -4.55 26.35
N GLY A 509 17.67 -3.57 25.51
CA GLY A 509 18.25 -2.22 25.60
C GLY A 509 19.71 -2.11 25.14
N LYS A 510 20.39 -3.20 24.83
CA LYS A 510 21.74 -3.18 24.25
C LYS A 510 21.67 -3.04 22.72
N PRO A 511 22.66 -2.38 22.07
CA PRO A 511 22.76 -2.37 20.62
C PRO A 511 23.17 -3.76 20.11
N ILE A 512 22.37 -4.31 19.22
CA ILE A 512 22.58 -5.60 18.57
C ILE A 512 22.29 -5.52 17.08
N ARG A 513 22.71 -6.56 16.35
CA ARG A 513 22.25 -6.86 14.99
C ARG A 513 21.66 -8.26 14.96
N LEU A 514 20.68 -8.47 14.07
CA LEU A 514 20.16 -9.79 13.75
C LEU A 514 20.73 -10.22 12.40
N ARG A 515 21.17 -11.48 12.33
CA ARG A 515 21.49 -12.15 11.08
C ARG A 515 20.49 -13.29 10.88
N PHE A 516 19.69 -13.19 9.84
CA PHE A 516 18.76 -14.24 9.42
C PHE A 516 19.42 -15.08 8.33
N VAL A 517 19.51 -16.39 8.55
CA VAL A 517 19.91 -17.37 7.53
C VAL A 517 18.67 -18.13 7.10
N VAL A 518 18.29 -17.99 5.83
CA VAL A 518 17.03 -18.43 5.27
C VAL A 518 17.29 -19.43 4.15
N ARG A 519 16.55 -20.53 4.12
CA ARG A 519 16.62 -21.56 3.07
C ARG A 519 15.20 -22.03 2.72
N ASP A 520 14.79 -21.88 1.46
CA ASP A 520 13.46 -22.23 0.96
C ASP A 520 12.34 -21.84 1.94
N ALA A 521 12.36 -20.56 2.31
CA ALA A 521 11.52 -20.00 3.35
C ALA A 521 11.25 -18.51 3.12
N ASP A 522 10.20 -18.03 3.79
CA ASP A 522 9.77 -16.65 3.84
C ASP A 522 9.66 -16.17 5.28
N ILE A 523 10.20 -15.01 5.61
CA ILE A 523 9.95 -14.30 6.88
C ILE A 523 9.20 -13.03 6.55
N PHE A 524 8.00 -12.85 7.12
CA PHE A 524 7.11 -11.73 6.84
C PHE A 524 7.25 -10.58 7.85
N SER A 525 7.47 -10.92 9.10
CA SER A 525 7.72 -9.95 10.17
C SER A 525 8.47 -10.59 11.34
N TYR A 526 9.06 -9.75 12.17
CA TYR A 526 9.64 -10.16 13.45
C TYR A 526 9.27 -9.16 14.55
N GLN A 527 9.29 -9.63 15.79
CA GLN A 527 8.96 -8.82 16.96
C GLN A 527 9.70 -9.33 18.18
N PHE A 528 10.23 -8.40 18.98
CA PHE A 528 10.62 -8.71 20.36
C PHE A 528 9.42 -8.47 21.26
N GLU A 529 9.12 -9.43 22.13
CA GLU A 529 7.96 -9.39 23.00
C GLU A 529 8.29 -9.93 24.40
N GLN A 530 7.39 -9.70 25.37
CA GLN A 530 7.46 -10.36 26.66
C GLN A 530 6.92 -11.78 26.48
N GLY A 531 7.72 -12.78 26.83
CA GLY A 531 7.36 -14.20 26.79
C GLY A 531 6.85 -14.71 28.10
#